data_c65c673d357719bde25e3b7adf5e5004
#
_entry.id   c65c673d357719bde25e3b7adf5e5004
#
_cell.length_a   1.000
_cell.length_b   1.000
_cell.length_c   1.000
_cell.angle_alpha   90.00
_cell.angle_beta   90.00
_cell.angle_gamma   90.00
#
_symmetry.space_group_name_H-M   'P 1'
#
loop_
_entity.id
_entity.type
_entity.pdbx_description
1 polymer ?
#
loop_
_entity_poly.entity_id
_entity_poly.type
_entity_poly.pdbx_seq_one_letter_code
_entity_poly.pdbx_strand_id
1 'polypeptide(L)'
;MQLVAYGAQDIYLTGNPQITFFKVVYRRHTNFSVESIEQTFNGSPDFGKKVTVTVSRNGDLITNVYLQATLPAVTAGSSSFTWSAEAGHALIKSVEVEIGGQRIDKQYSDWLSIWQQLTQEASAADVYNKMIGNVSTVTTTIAATATGSAYTVYVPLQFWFNRNPGLALPLIALQYHEVKFNI
;
A
#
# COMPACT_ATOMS: atom_id res chain seq x y z
N MET A 1 -47.18 6.91 20.24
CA MET A 1 -47.05 5.75 21.15
C MET A 1 -45.96 4.86 20.60
N GLN A 2 -44.90 4.62 21.34
CA GLN A 2 -43.84 3.72 20.96
C GLN A 2 -44.28 2.29 21.26
N LEU A 3 -44.44 1.47 20.24
CA LEU A 3 -44.91 0.09 20.38
C LEU A 3 -43.79 -0.92 20.58
N VAL A 4 -42.54 -0.49 20.43
CA VAL A 4 -41.37 -1.35 20.53
C VAL A 4 -40.39 -0.74 21.52
N ALA A 5 -39.98 -1.51 22.51
CA ALA A 5 -38.89 -1.16 23.44
C ALA A 5 -37.55 -1.57 22.80
N TYR A 6 -36.55 -0.71 22.89
CA TYR A 6 -35.20 -1.00 22.42
C TYR A 6 -34.31 -1.42 23.57
N GLY A 7 -33.77 -2.62 23.51
CA GLY A 7 -32.70 -3.09 24.41
C GLY A 7 -31.31 -2.73 23.84
N ALA A 8 -30.28 -2.80 24.70
CA ALA A 8 -28.90 -2.52 24.28
C ALA A 8 -28.39 -3.48 23.16
N GLN A 9 -28.92 -4.69 23.09
CA GLN A 9 -28.58 -5.69 22.07
C GLN A 9 -29.31 -5.46 20.73
N ASP A 10 -30.42 -4.74 20.73
CA ASP A 10 -31.20 -4.47 19.53
C ASP A 10 -30.48 -3.55 18.55
N ILE A 11 -29.49 -2.79 19.04
CA ILE A 11 -28.62 -1.96 18.22
C ILE A 11 -27.84 -2.80 17.17
N TYR A 12 -27.47 -4.02 17.51
CA TYR A 12 -26.77 -4.91 16.57
C TYR A 12 -27.64 -5.33 15.40
N LEU A 13 -28.95 -5.41 15.60
CA LEU A 13 -29.92 -5.81 14.57
C LEU A 13 -30.50 -4.61 13.83
N THR A 14 -30.58 -3.44 14.46
CA THR A 14 -31.27 -2.28 13.93
C THR A 14 -30.36 -1.08 13.64
N GLY A 15 -29.08 -1.13 14.03
CA GLY A 15 -28.15 0.00 13.94
C GLY A 15 -27.85 0.47 12.52
N ASN A 16 -27.87 -0.43 11.54
CA ASN A 16 -27.69 -0.10 10.12
C ASN A 16 -28.58 -0.97 9.22
N PRO A 17 -29.91 -0.94 9.40
CA PRO A 17 -30.80 -1.85 8.74
C PRO A 17 -30.93 -1.52 7.24
N GLN A 18 -30.89 -2.56 6.41
CA GLN A 18 -31.25 -2.48 5.00
C GLN A 18 -32.70 -2.99 4.79
N ILE A 19 -33.01 -4.12 5.42
CA ILE A 19 -34.35 -4.72 5.46
C ILE A 19 -34.61 -5.24 6.86
N THR A 20 -35.74 -4.88 7.44
CA THR A 20 -36.19 -5.36 8.76
C THR A 20 -37.63 -5.88 8.66
N PHE A 21 -38.10 -6.64 9.66
CA PHE A 21 -39.47 -7.16 9.70
C PHE A 21 -40.55 -6.05 9.75
N PHE A 22 -40.20 -4.90 10.33
CA PHE A 22 -41.17 -3.82 10.59
C PHE A 22 -41.00 -2.63 9.68
N LYS A 23 -39.83 -2.50 9.05
CA LYS A 23 -39.53 -1.38 8.17
C LYS A 23 -38.52 -1.80 7.11
N VAL A 24 -38.84 -1.51 5.88
CA VAL A 24 -37.88 -1.66 4.77
C VAL A 24 -37.17 -0.34 4.59
N VAL A 25 -35.84 -0.35 4.74
CA VAL A 25 -34.98 0.81 4.51
C VAL A 25 -34.01 0.44 3.41
N TYR A 26 -34.18 1.09 2.27
CA TYR A 26 -33.26 0.94 1.15
C TYR A 26 -32.07 1.86 1.36
N ARG A 27 -30.86 1.26 1.37
CA ARG A 27 -29.61 2.02 1.41
C ARG A 27 -29.25 2.42 -0.03
N ARG A 28 -29.15 3.71 -0.29
CA ARG A 28 -28.69 4.22 -1.57
C ARG A 28 -27.17 4.15 -1.62
N HIS A 29 -26.63 3.49 -2.63
CA HIS A 29 -25.20 3.45 -2.92
C HIS A 29 -24.87 4.52 -3.96
N THR A 30 -23.84 5.32 -3.69
CA THR A 30 -23.32 6.29 -4.65
C THR A 30 -22.32 5.58 -5.57
N ASN A 31 -22.34 5.88 -6.86
CA ASN A 31 -21.34 5.38 -7.79
C ASN A 31 -19.97 5.90 -7.40
N PHE A 32 -18.94 5.06 -7.55
CA PHE A 32 -17.56 5.41 -7.28
C PHE A 32 -16.64 4.89 -8.39
N SER A 33 -15.47 5.48 -8.50
CA SER A 33 -14.38 5.01 -9.36
C SER A 33 -13.09 4.90 -8.57
N VAL A 34 -12.18 4.05 -9.03
CA VAL A 34 -10.85 3.87 -8.45
C VAL A 34 -9.82 4.09 -9.54
N GLU A 35 -8.85 4.93 -9.27
CA GLU A 35 -7.75 5.20 -10.20
C GLU A 35 -6.42 5.30 -9.45
N SER A 36 -5.34 5.05 -10.16
CA SER A 36 -3.97 5.22 -9.64
C SER A 36 -3.47 6.60 -10.01
N ILE A 37 -3.05 7.38 -9.01
CA ILE A 37 -2.50 8.72 -9.20
C ILE A 37 -1.05 8.71 -8.76
N GLU A 38 -0.15 8.99 -9.69
CA GLU A 38 1.28 9.07 -9.40
C GLU A 38 1.58 10.30 -8.54
N GLN A 39 2.40 10.09 -7.52
CA GLN A 39 2.94 11.13 -6.64
C GLN A 39 4.45 11.12 -6.75
N THR A 40 5.05 12.27 -6.99
CA THR A 40 6.50 12.42 -7.10
C THR A 40 7.12 12.75 -5.75
N PHE A 41 8.34 12.27 -5.52
CA PHE A 41 9.10 12.58 -4.33
C PHE A 41 9.58 14.03 -4.31
N ASN A 42 9.60 14.63 -3.14
CA ASN A 42 10.26 15.90 -2.88
C ASN A 42 11.77 15.63 -2.74
N GLY A 43 12.54 16.08 -3.71
CA GLY A 43 13.98 15.88 -3.76
C GLY A 43 14.40 14.74 -4.71
N SER A 44 15.67 14.38 -4.66
CA SER A 44 16.25 13.30 -5.47
C SER A 44 16.33 12.01 -4.65
N PRO A 45 15.53 10.99 -4.98
CA PRO A 45 15.60 9.70 -4.33
C PRO A 45 16.92 9.02 -4.67
N ASP A 46 17.55 8.41 -3.68
CA ASP A 46 18.80 7.67 -3.81
C ASP A 46 18.97 6.73 -2.62
N PHE A 47 19.85 5.74 -2.75
CA PHE A 47 20.15 4.82 -1.67
C PHE A 47 20.71 5.56 -0.44
N GLY A 48 20.22 5.18 0.74
CA GLY A 48 20.62 5.77 2.01
C GLY A 48 20.10 7.17 2.29
N LYS A 49 19.22 7.69 1.45
CA LYS A 49 18.55 8.98 1.66
C LYS A 49 17.11 8.79 2.11
N LYS A 50 16.67 9.68 2.97
CA LYS A 50 15.26 9.82 3.33
C LYS A 50 14.57 10.71 2.30
N VAL A 51 13.49 10.24 1.72
CA VAL A 51 12.66 11.00 0.78
C VAL A 51 11.24 11.14 1.32
N THR A 52 10.61 12.24 0.99
CA THR A 52 9.25 12.55 1.43
C THR A 52 8.37 12.79 0.21
N VAL A 53 7.17 12.28 0.24
CA VAL A 53 6.13 12.57 -0.74
C VAL A 53 4.92 13.15 -0.03
N THR A 54 4.40 14.26 -0.53
CA THR A 54 3.16 14.85 -0.04
C THR A 54 2.04 14.40 -0.96
N VAL A 55 1.00 13.80 -0.38
CA VAL A 55 -0.14 13.31 -1.16
C VAL A 55 -0.98 14.48 -1.67
N SER A 56 -1.21 14.52 -2.97
CA SER A 56 -2.14 15.47 -3.59
C SER A 56 -3.59 15.08 -3.29
N ARG A 57 -4.47 16.08 -3.21
CA ARG A 57 -5.90 15.88 -2.91
C ARG A 57 -6.73 15.73 -4.18
N ASN A 58 -6.31 14.85 -5.07
CA ASN A 58 -7.01 14.61 -6.32
C ASN A 58 -8.17 13.62 -6.18
N GLY A 59 -8.21 12.84 -5.08
CA GLY A 59 -9.27 11.90 -4.75
C GLY A 59 -9.80 12.12 -3.34
N ASP A 60 -10.93 11.50 -3.05
CA ASP A 60 -11.59 11.61 -1.75
C ASP A 60 -11.01 10.66 -0.70
N LEU A 61 -10.63 9.47 -1.13
CA LEU A 61 -10.19 8.37 -0.28
C LEU A 61 -8.89 7.75 -0.81
N ILE A 62 -7.94 7.46 0.09
CA ILE A 62 -6.77 6.65 -0.23
C ILE A 62 -7.02 5.23 0.26
N THR A 63 -6.92 4.26 -0.63
CA THR A 63 -7.02 2.83 -0.32
C THR A 63 -5.66 2.14 -0.37
N ASN A 64 -5.08 2.03 -1.55
CA ASN A 64 -3.81 1.35 -1.77
C ASN A 64 -2.70 2.35 -2.08
N VAL A 65 -1.51 2.07 -1.58
CA VAL A 65 -0.30 2.84 -1.87
C VAL A 65 0.80 1.88 -2.29
N TYR A 66 1.42 2.17 -3.44
CA TYR A 66 2.52 1.39 -3.98
C TYR A 66 3.75 2.26 -4.13
N LEU A 67 4.88 1.76 -3.71
CA LEU A 67 6.16 2.34 -4.08
C LEU A 67 6.60 1.75 -5.41
N GLN A 68 6.72 2.59 -6.43
CA GLN A 68 7.31 2.21 -7.72
C GLN A 68 8.80 2.57 -7.70
N ALA A 69 9.65 1.60 -8.00
CA ALA A 69 11.07 1.80 -8.17
C ALA A 69 11.58 1.00 -9.36
N THR A 70 12.49 1.59 -10.12
CA THR A 70 13.13 0.90 -11.25
C THR A 70 14.55 0.51 -10.85
N LEU A 71 14.79 -0.79 -10.75
CA LEU A 71 16.13 -1.35 -10.65
C LEU A 71 16.85 -1.11 -11.99
N PRO A 72 17.98 -0.44 -12.01
CA PRO A 72 18.67 -0.14 -13.24
C PRO A 72 19.23 -1.40 -13.91
N ALA A 73 19.48 -1.32 -15.21
CA ALA A 73 20.32 -2.28 -15.87
C ALA A 73 21.76 -2.17 -15.30
N VAL A 74 22.28 -3.28 -14.82
CA VAL A 74 23.61 -3.33 -14.22
C VAL A 74 24.52 -4.17 -15.10
N THR A 75 25.64 -3.60 -15.53
CA THR A 75 26.71 -4.37 -16.17
C THR A 75 27.65 -4.89 -15.10
N ALA A 76 27.72 -6.19 -14.99
CA ALA A 76 28.67 -6.84 -14.08
C ALA A 76 30.10 -6.52 -14.56
N GLY A 77 30.97 -6.12 -13.63
CA GLY A 77 32.38 -5.88 -13.92
C GLY A 77 33.17 -7.19 -14.06
N SER A 78 34.30 -7.28 -13.40
CA SER A 78 35.12 -8.52 -13.37
C SER A 78 34.51 -9.63 -12.51
N SER A 79 33.48 -9.35 -11.73
CA SER A 79 32.78 -10.30 -10.85
C SER A 79 31.32 -10.42 -11.26
N SER A 80 30.69 -11.56 -10.93
CA SER A 80 29.26 -11.76 -11.11
C SER A 80 28.44 -10.87 -10.15
N PHE A 81 27.22 -10.52 -10.57
CA PHE A 81 26.30 -9.71 -9.79
C PHE A 81 24.92 -10.38 -9.71
N THR A 82 24.26 -10.24 -8.58
CA THR A 82 22.90 -10.75 -8.37
C THR A 82 22.12 -9.77 -7.47
N TRP A 83 20.89 -9.42 -7.87
CA TRP A 83 19.97 -8.75 -6.97
C TRP A 83 19.51 -9.72 -5.87
N SER A 84 19.28 -9.23 -4.67
CA SER A 84 18.71 -10.05 -3.61
C SER A 84 17.29 -10.50 -3.96
N ALA A 85 16.84 -11.62 -3.43
CA ALA A 85 15.45 -11.98 -3.43
C ALA A 85 14.62 -10.86 -2.74
N GLU A 86 13.38 -10.68 -3.18
CA GLU A 86 12.50 -9.62 -2.67
C GLU A 86 13.14 -8.22 -2.73
N ALA A 87 13.80 -7.90 -3.82
CA ALA A 87 14.53 -6.64 -4.00
C ALA A 87 13.66 -5.41 -3.65
N GLY A 88 12.37 -5.45 -3.96
CA GLY A 88 11.41 -4.39 -3.62
C GLY A 88 11.32 -4.12 -2.11
N HIS A 89 11.24 -5.17 -1.29
CA HIS A 89 11.25 -5.00 0.16
C HIS A 89 12.61 -4.53 0.67
N ALA A 90 13.69 -5.07 0.12
CA ALA A 90 15.07 -4.73 0.52
C ALA A 90 15.44 -3.26 0.23
N LEU A 91 14.79 -2.61 -0.74
CA LEU A 91 14.98 -1.18 -1.03
C LEU A 91 14.52 -0.28 0.11
N ILE A 92 13.52 -0.72 0.88
CA ILE A 92 12.88 0.08 1.92
C ILE A 92 13.52 -0.24 3.25
N LYS A 93 14.20 0.71 3.89
CA LYS A 93 14.62 0.57 5.29
C LYS A 93 13.44 0.75 6.24
N SER A 94 12.68 1.80 6.05
CA SER A 94 11.45 2.07 6.79
C SER A 94 10.55 2.98 5.99
N VAL A 95 9.26 2.85 6.17
CA VAL A 95 8.25 3.74 5.62
C VAL A 95 7.38 4.28 6.74
N GLU A 96 7.14 5.57 6.73
CA GLU A 96 6.36 6.28 7.75
C GLU A 96 5.21 7.03 7.08
N VAL A 97 4.05 7.02 7.73
CA VAL A 97 2.93 7.92 7.39
C VAL A 97 2.84 9.03 8.42
N GLU A 98 2.76 10.24 7.94
CA GLU A 98 2.65 11.46 8.73
C GLU A 98 1.39 12.22 8.33
N ILE A 99 0.61 12.65 9.30
CA ILE A 99 -0.61 13.43 9.09
C ILE A 99 -0.52 14.70 9.94
N GLY A 100 -0.60 15.85 9.29
CA GLY A 100 -0.52 17.14 9.97
C GLY A 100 0.77 17.40 10.74
N GLY A 101 1.89 16.85 10.28
CA GLY A 101 3.19 16.96 10.95
C GLY A 101 3.44 15.94 12.07
N GLN A 102 2.46 15.08 12.34
CA GLN A 102 2.60 14.03 13.34
C GLN A 102 2.76 12.66 12.67
N ARG A 103 3.81 11.92 13.03
CA ARG A 103 3.99 10.54 12.61
C ARG A 103 2.94 9.65 13.27
N ILE A 104 2.14 8.98 12.46
CA ILE A 104 1.06 8.10 12.92
C ILE A 104 1.52 6.65 12.95
N ASP A 105 2.19 6.18 11.90
CA ASP A 105 2.65 4.80 11.79
C ASP A 105 4.03 4.73 11.13
N LYS A 106 4.80 3.71 11.49
CA LYS A 106 6.09 3.41 10.92
C LYS A 106 6.25 1.91 10.74
N GLN A 107 6.64 1.51 9.55
CA GLN A 107 6.86 0.11 9.19
C GLN A 107 8.26 -0.08 8.62
N TYR A 108 8.78 -1.28 8.74
CA TYR A 108 10.09 -1.69 8.25
C TYR A 108 9.93 -2.75 7.17
N SER A 109 10.98 -2.97 6.38
CA SER A 109 10.99 -3.98 5.32
C SER A 109 10.66 -5.38 5.83
N ASP A 110 11.21 -5.75 6.99
CA ASP A 110 10.96 -7.06 7.60
C ASP A 110 9.46 -7.29 7.87
N TRP A 111 8.75 -6.23 8.29
CA TRP A 111 7.31 -6.31 8.49
C TRP A 111 6.56 -6.57 7.17
N LEU A 112 6.97 -5.96 6.08
CA LEU A 112 6.35 -6.18 4.76
C LEU A 112 6.50 -7.65 4.32
N SER A 113 7.69 -8.22 4.49
CA SER A 113 7.96 -9.65 4.20
C SER A 113 7.15 -10.57 5.11
N ILE A 114 7.14 -10.32 6.42
CA ILE A 114 6.39 -11.15 7.39
C ILE A 114 4.89 -11.10 7.08
N TRP A 115 4.34 -9.91 6.87
CA TRP A 115 2.93 -9.75 6.57
C TRP A 115 2.54 -10.47 5.28
N GLN A 116 3.35 -10.35 4.24
CA GLN A 116 3.14 -11.07 2.99
C GLN A 116 3.08 -12.59 3.22
N GLN A 117 4.06 -13.17 3.90
CA GLN A 117 4.11 -14.60 4.14
C GLN A 117 2.91 -15.13 4.94
N LEU A 118 2.38 -14.30 5.86
CA LEU A 118 1.23 -14.67 6.69
C LEU A 118 -0.12 -14.52 5.97
N THR A 119 -0.24 -13.59 5.05
CA THR A 119 -1.55 -13.20 4.48
C THR A 119 -1.70 -13.52 3.00
N GLN A 120 -0.60 -13.84 2.31
CA GLN A 120 -0.62 -14.07 0.87
C GLN A 120 -1.33 -15.39 0.53
N GLU A 121 -2.37 -15.29 -0.31
CA GLU A 121 -3.00 -16.47 -0.88
C GLU A 121 -2.08 -17.13 -1.91
N ALA A 122 -2.04 -18.45 -1.92
CA ALA A 122 -1.18 -19.23 -2.85
C ALA A 122 -1.46 -18.91 -4.33
N SER A 123 -2.72 -18.63 -4.66
CA SER A 123 -3.14 -18.27 -6.02
C SER A 123 -2.59 -16.95 -6.53
N ALA A 124 -2.30 -16.01 -5.63
CA ALA A 124 -1.80 -14.66 -5.96
C ALA A 124 -0.28 -14.51 -5.70
N ALA A 125 0.38 -15.54 -5.18
CA ALA A 125 1.80 -15.49 -4.81
C ALA A 125 2.71 -15.13 -5.98
N ASP A 126 2.48 -15.73 -7.15
CA ASP A 126 3.30 -15.46 -8.34
C ASP A 126 3.20 -14.01 -8.83
N VAL A 127 2.01 -13.42 -8.73
CA VAL A 127 1.79 -12.02 -9.12
C VAL A 127 2.50 -11.10 -8.15
N TYR A 128 2.37 -11.36 -6.86
CA TYR A 128 3.06 -10.58 -5.82
C TYR A 128 4.58 -10.68 -5.96
N ASN A 129 5.12 -11.87 -6.18
CA ASN A 129 6.54 -12.08 -6.41
C ASN A 129 7.06 -11.27 -7.61
N LYS A 130 6.29 -11.17 -8.69
CA LYS A 130 6.62 -10.28 -9.81
C LYS A 130 6.64 -8.81 -9.41
N MET A 131 5.71 -8.38 -8.57
CA MET A 131 5.64 -6.99 -8.11
C MET A 131 6.87 -6.60 -7.28
N ILE A 132 7.32 -7.45 -6.37
CA ILE A 132 8.46 -7.17 -5.47
C ILE A 132 9.83 -7.54 -6.06
N GLY A 133 9.87 -8.10 -7.28
CA GLY A 133 11.12 -8.50 -7.92
C GLY A 133 11.69 -9.84 -7.46
N ASN A 134 10.86 -10.71 -6.85
CA ASN A 134 11.24 -12.07 -6.46
C ASN A 134 11.01 -13.05 -7.61
N VAL A 135 11.68 -12.82 -8.73
CA VAL A 135 11.55 -13.61 -9.96
C VAL A 135 12.92 -13.92 -10.54
N SER A 136 13.01 -15.00 -11.29
CA SER A 136 14.28 -15.46 -11.87
C SER A 136 14.98 -14.40 -12.74
N THR A 137 14.22 -13.56 -13.45
CA THR A 137 14.79 -12.46 -14.25
C THR A 137 15.57 -11.43 -13.43
N VAL A 138 15.28 -11.30 -12.14
CA VAL A 138 15.94 -10.38 -11.19
C VAL A 138 16.99 -11.13 -10.35
N THR A 139 16.61 -12.32 -9.84
CA THR A 139 17.43 -13.08 -8.90
C THR A 139 18.46 -13.99 -9.55
N THR A 140 18.47 -14.13 -10.90
CA THR A 140 19.50 -14.90 -11.59
C THR A 140 20.82 -14.14 -11.58
N THR A 141 21.89 -14.86 -11.31
CA THR A 141 23.26 -14.31 -11.32
C THR A 141 23.64 -13.85 -12.73
N ILE A 142 23.98 -12.59 -12.86
CA ILE A 142 24.53 -11.99 -14.06
C ILE A 142 26.02 -12.29 -14.07
N ALA A 143 26.49 -13.00 -15.09
CA ALA A 143 27.89 -13.37 -15.23
C ALA A 143 28.79 -12.13 -15.38
N ALA A 144 30.07 -12.28 -15.06
CA ALA A 144 31.07 -11.24 -15.27
C ALA A 144 31.01 -10.72 -16.72
N THR A 145 31.11 -9.41 -16.89
CA THR A 145 31.02 -8.67 -18.17
C THR A 145 29.65 -8.68 -18.85
N ALA A 146 28.66 -9.42 -18.36
CA ALA A 146 27.30 -9.40 -18.86
C ALA A 146 26.47 -8.23 -18.30
N THR A 147 25.44 -7.82 -19.01
CA THR A 147 24.52 -6.76 -18.60
C THR A 147 23.15 -7.37 -18.27
N GLY A 148 22.68 -7.14 -17.04
CA GLY A 148 21.32 -7.46 -16.65
C GLY A 148 20.32 -6.40 -17.11
N SER A 149 19.09 -6.80 -17.34
CA SER A 149 18.01 -5.89 -17.75
C SER A 149 17.50 -5.07 -16.58
N ALA A 150 17.02 -3.86 -16.84
CA ALA A 150 16.28 -3.07 -15.88
C ALA A 150 14.95 -3.77 -15.50
N TYR A 151 14.52 -3.62 -14.26
CA TYR A 151 13.27 -4.19 -13.76
C TYR A 151 12.54 -3.20 -12.87
N THR A 152 11.24 -2.98 -13.11
CA THR A 152 10.43 -2.10 -12.28
C THR A 152 9.68 -2.92 -11.25
N VAL A 153 9.86 -2.57 -9.99
CA VAL A 153 9.17 -3.15 -8.85
C VAL A 153 8.07 -2.22 -8.35
N TYR A 154 6.98 -2.82 -7.86
CA TYR A 154 5.84 -2.13 -7.26
C TYR A 154 5.63 -2.73 -5.88
N VAL A 155 6.06 -2.04 -4.84
CA VAL A 155 5.97 -2.54 -3.47
C VAL A 155 4.70 -2.03 -2.81
N PRO A 156 3.71 -2.91 -2.51
CA PRO A 156 2.51 -2.51 -1.81
C PRO A 156 2.82 -2.22 -0.34
N LEU A 157 2.41 -1.06 0.14
CA LEU A 157 2.53 -0.68 1.54
C LEU A 157 1.38 -1.27 2.36
N GLN A 158 1.63 -1.56 3.65
CA GLN A 158 0.73 -2.31 4.51
C GLN A 158 0.24 -1.51 5.71
N PHE A 159 -0.09 -0.23 5.51
CA PHE A 159 -0.75 0.58 6.52
C PHE A 159 -2.18 0.12 6.77
N TRP A 160 -2.81 0.55 7.86
CA TRP A 160 -4.18 0.16 8.25
C TRP A 160 -5.22 0.44 7.16
N PHE A 161 -5.08 1.55 6.43
CA PHE A 161 -6.02 1.94 5.37
C PHE A 161 -5.79 1.19 4.04
N ASN A 162 -4.65 0.49 3.89
CA ASN A 162 -4.35 -0.31 2.70
C ASN A 162 -4.98 -1.72 2.76
N ARG A 163 -5.30 -2.21 3.96
CA ARG A 163 -5.73 -3.59 4.18
C ARG A 163 -7.20 -3.83 3.92
N ASN A 164 -8.03 -2.82 4.15
CA ASN A 164 -9.48 -2.91 4.00
C ASN A 164 -10.02 -1.61 3.39
N PRO A 165 -10.77 -1.68 2.29
CA PRO A 165 -11.40 -0.50 1.68
C PRO A 165 -12.29 0.30 2.64
N GLY A 166 -12.90 -0.36 3.63
CA GLY A 166 -13.71 0.29 4.67
C GLY A 166 -12.91 1.16 5.64
N LEU A 167 -11.58 1.01 5.66
CA LEU A 167 -10.65 1.79 6.47
C LEU A 167 -9.89 2.84 5.65
N ALA A 168 -10.34 3.13 4.44
CA ALA A 168 -9.72 4.10 3.55
C ALA A 168 -9.50 5.45 4.24
N LEU A 169 -8.35 6.07 3.97
CA LEU A 169 -8.00 7.37 4.56
C LEU A 169 -8.78 8.49 3.88
N PRO A 170 -9.67 9.21 4.61
CA PRO A 170 -10.51 10.25 4.02
C PRO A 170 -9.73 11.56 3.86
N LEU A 171 -9.28 11.88 2.66
CA LEU A 171 -8.56 13.14 2.40
C LEU A 171 -9.46 14.36 2.58
N ILE A 172 -10.75 14.21 2.35
CA ILE A 172 -11.72 15.31 2.50
C ILE A 172 -11.86 15.73 3.96
N ALA A 173 -11.77 14.80 4.91
CA ALA A 173 -11.78 15.10 6.35
C ALA A 173 -10.47 15.73 6.83
N LEU A 174 -9.38 15.55 6.08
CA LEU A 174 -8.04 16.03 6.41
C LEU A 174 -7.70 17.34 5.68
N GLN A 175 -8.70 18.18 5.34
CA GLN A 175 -8.48 19.37 4.50
C GLN A 175 -7.46 20.38 5.08
N TYR A 176 -7.24 20.39 6.37
CA TYR A 176 -6.27 21.28 7.03
C TYR A 176 -4.97 20.57 7.42
N HIS A 177 -4.85 19.28 7.13
CA HIS A 177 -3.69 18.45 7.45
C HIS A 177 -3.13 17.82 6.18
N GLU A 178 -1.84 17.95 5.98
CA GLU A 178 -1.15 17.25 4.88
C GLU A 178 -0.86 15.81 5.28
N VAL A 179 -1.07 14.90 4.33
CA VAL A 179 -0.64 13.50 4.44
C VAL A 179 0.69 13.37 3.72
N LYS A 180 1.70 12.86 4.42
CA LYS A 180 3.03 12.64 3.88
C LYS A 180 3.47 11.21 4.11
N PHE A 181 4.20 10.68 3.14
CA PHE A 181 4.95 9.44 3.31
C PHE A 181 6.44 9.77 3.31
N ASN A 182 7.14 9.22 4.29
CA ASN A 182 8.58 9.30 4.41
C ASN A 182 9.16 7.90 4.23
N ILE A 183 10.09 7.76 3.31
CA ILE A 183 10.74 6.49 2.97
C ILE A 183 12.22 6.62 3.13
#